data_241145ea4533227914057eff499983bc
#
_entry.id   241145ea4533227914057eff499983bc
#
_cell.length_a   1.000
_cell.length_b   1.000
_cell.length_c   1.000
_cell.angle_alpha   90.00
_cell.angle_beta   90.00
_cell.angle_gamma   90.00
#
_symmetry.space_group_name_H-M   'P 1'
#
loop_
_entity.id
_entity.type
_entity.pdbx_description
1 polymer ?
#
loop_
_entity_poly.entity_id
_entity_poly.type
_entity_poly.pdbx_seq_one_letter_code
_entity_poly.pdbx_strand_id
1 'polypeptide(L)'
;MKKGGNCIRLVAVSLLIVPVIAALGSDFTSQTDGHIQWVKSKDGTPIAVECAGTGPSLVIVHGGIGDHTRWKPLFPFFAPHFRVCAMDRRGHGMSGDSLVYTLRREAEDVAAVVNSQPGPIFLLGHSYGGVCALEATFLTDKISKLVLYEPPLQERNRSIFAARMEGMIQKGQREQALVLFLQEVVMMSPNEIAAMKSRPSWPGLVVSVESQIRQIRALDEYRFDASRMNRLKVPTLVLTGSRTESPELKRAINVLMGCLPNPTLVVLEGQEHNAMDTVPQHFAETVISFLLNNKS
;
A
#
# COMPACT_ATOMS: atom_id res chain seq x y z
N MET A 1 4.91 34.19 24.36
CA MET A 1 5.32 33.09 23.42
C MET A 1 4.92 31.76 24.07
N LYS A 2 3.76 31.21 23.71
CA LYS A 2 3.30 29.91 24.22
C LYS A 2 3.66 28.86 23.17
N LYS A 3 4.57 27.97 23.50
CA LYS A 3 4.88 26.76 22.67
C LYS A 3 3.72 25.79 22.84
N GLY A 4 2.95 25.59 21.80
CA GLY A 4 1.97 24.51 21.72
C GLY A 4 2.70 23.17 21.53
N GLY A 5 2.76 22.37 22.58
CA GLY A 5 3.28 21.01 22.48
C GLY A 5 2.25 20.10 21.81
N ASN A 6 2.59 19.55 20.68
CA ASN A 6 1.82 18.48 20.06
C ASN A 6 1.82 17.25 20.97
N CYS A 7 0.66 16.90 21.48
CA CYS A 7 0.48 15.74 22.34
C CYS A 7 0.41 14.48 21.48
N ILE A 8 1.51 13.71 21.42
CA ILE A 8 1.54 12.40 20.79
C ILE A 8 0.72 11.45 21.67
N ARG A 9 -0.45 11.00 21.20
CA ARG A 9 -1.21 9.95 21.88
C ARG A 9 -0.66 8.59 21.47
N LEU A 10 0.15 7.99 22.34
CA LEU A 10 0.41 6.54 22.30
C LEU A 10 -0.82 5.84 22.87
N VAL A 11 -1.49 5.05 22.05
CA VAL A 11 -2.58 4.18 22.51
C VAL A 11 -2.00 2.77 22.69
N ALA A 12 -1.76 2.39 23.94
CA ALA A 12 -1.52 1.00 24.28
C ALA A 12 -2.87 0.28 24.30
N VAL A 13 -3.10 -0.63 23.37
CA VAL A 13 -4.32 -1.47 23.32
C VAL A 13 -4.12 -2.67 24.22
N SER A 14 -4.75 -2.63 25.41
CA SER A 14 -4.90 -3.81 26.28
C SER A 14 -5.99 -4.74 25.72
N LEU A 15 -5.64 -5.99 25.47
CA LEU A 15 -6.55 -7.04 25.03
C LEU A 15 -7.58 -7.39 26.11
N LEU A 16 -8.85 -7.22 25.80
CA LEU A 16 -9.93 -7.98 26.42
C LEU A 16 -10.36 -9.09 25.45
N ILE A 17 -9.98 -10.32 25.76
CA ILE A 17 -10.37 -11.52 25.02
C ILE A 17 -11.81 -11.86 25.42
N VAL A 18 -12.75 -11.76 24.49
CA VAL A 18 -14.09 -12.35 24.62
C VAL A 18 -14.17 -13.49 23.60
N PRO A 19 -14.39 -14.73 24.03
CA PRO A 19 -14.59 -15.84 23.10
C PRO A 19 -16.06 -15.87 22.64
N VAL A 20 -16.30 -15.58 21.35
CA VAL A 20 -17.54 -15.98 20.68
C VAL A 20 -17.16 -16.97 19.59
N ILE A 21 -17.18 -18.25 19.95
CA ILE A 21 -17.24 -19.36 18.99
C ILE A 21 -18.63 -19.93 19.11
N ALA A 22 -19.47 -19.81 18.09
CA ALA A 22 -20.34 -20.86 17.55
C ALA A 22 -21.28 -20.32 16.46
N ALA A 23 -21.37 -21.10 15.38
CA ALA A 23 -22.42 -21.17 14.36
C ALA A 23 -22.39 -20.06 13.27
N LEU A 24 -21.67 -20.33 12.18
CA LEU A 24 -22.07 -20.00 10.79
C LEU A 24 -21.20 -20.86 9.85
N GLY A 25 -21.57 -22.12 9.68
CA GLY A 25 -21.09 -22.92 8.54
C GLY A 25 -22.09 -22.73 7.39
N SER A 26 -21.62 -22.29 6.25
CA SER A 26 -22.14 -22.42 4.87
C SER A 26 -22.14 -21.18 3.98
N ASP A 27 -21.94 -19.93 4.51
CA ASP A 27 -21.92 -18.72 3.66
C ASP A 27 -20.55 -18.05 3.50
N PHE A 28 -19.50 -18.61 4.10
CA PHE A 28 -18.17 -17.97 4.12
C PHE A 28 -17.45 -18.01 2.76
N THR A 29 -17.73 -19.00 1.91
CA THR A 29 -17.03 -19.16 0.62
C THR A 29 -17.53 -18.22 -0.46
N SER A 30 -18.80 -17.80 -0.44
CA SER A 30 -19.34 -16.89 -1.46
C SER A 30 -18.99 -15.41 -1.26
N GLN A 31 -18.63 -15.00 -0.03
CA GLN A 31 -18.27 -13.61 0.26
C GLN A 31 -16.82 -13.23 -0.08
N THR A 32 -15.95 -14.23 -0.24
CA THR A 32 -14.51 -14.01 -0.52
C THR A 32 -14.14 -14.21 -2.00
N ASP A 33 -15.05 -14.76 -2.80
CA ASP A 33 -14.82 -14.90 -4.24
C ASP A 33 -14.86 -13.53 -4.90
N GLY A 34 -13.65 -13.02 -5.19
CA GLY A 34 -13.46 -11.73 -5.85
C GLY A 34 -13.84 -11.78 -7.33
N HIS A 35 -14.43 -10.71 -7.82
CA HIS A 35 -14.64 -10.49 -9.25
C HIS A 35 -13.78 -9.33 -9.74
N ILE A 36 -13.21 -9.48 -10.93
CA ILE A 36 -12.43 -8.42 -11.57
C ILE A 36 -13.38 -7.44 -12.25
N GLN A 37 -13.20 -6.16 -11.93
CA GLN A 37 -13.80 -5.04 -12.65
C GLN A 37 -12.69 -4.19 -13.30
N TRP A 38 -13.03 -3.49 -14.37
CA TRP A 38 -12.11 -2.63 -15.09
C TRP A 38 -12.53 -1.17 -14.92
N VAL A 39 -11.56 -0.36 -14.51
CA VAL A 39 -11.76 1.09 -14.34
C VAL A 39 -10.87 1.81 -15.33
N LYS A 40 -11.43 2.74 -16.09
CA LYS A 40 -10.67 3.56 -17.02
C LYS A 40 -10.05 4.74 -16.26
N SER A 41 -8.72 4.81 -16.28
CA SER A 41 -7.98 5.96 -15.73
C SER A 41 -8.18 7.22 -16.59
N LYS A 42 -7.74 8.36 -16.07
CA LYS A 42 -7.87 9.67 -16.73
C LYS A 42 -7.23 9.71 -18.13
N ASP A 43 -6.13 8.99 -18.33
CA ASP A 43 -5.44 8.90 -19.63
C ASP A 43 -5.96 7.75 -20.51
N GLY A 44 -6.97 7.03 -20.04
CA GLY A 44 -7.57 5.91 -20.76
C GLY A 44 -7.00 4.55 -20.40
N THR A 45 -5.93 4.47 -19.60
CA THR A 45 -5.33 3.20 -19.15
C THR A 45 -6.37 2.37 -18.39
N PRO A 46 -6.62 1.09 -18.78
CA PRO A 46 -7.52 0.22 -18.04
C PRO A 46 -6.85 -0.29 -16.76
N ILE A 47 -7.50 -0.08 -15.63
CA ILE A 47 -7.04 -0.51 -14.31
C ILE A 47 -7.91 -1.67 -13.83
N ALA A 48 -7.29 -2.82 -13.56
CA ALA A 48 -7.96 -3.99 -13.01
C ALA A 48 -8.12 -3.84 -11.50
N VAL A 49 -9.29 -4.22 -11.00
CA VAL A 49 -9.61 -4.16 -9.57
C VAL A 49 -10.38 -5.42 -9.19
N GLU A 50 -9.85 -6.21 -8.25
CA GLU A 50 -10.57 -7.34 -7.70
C GLU A 50 -11.37 -6.90 -6.47
N CYS A 51 -12.68 -7.09 -6.49
CA CYS A 51 -13.54 -6.73 -5.38
C CYS A 51 -14.28 -7.94 -4.83
N ALA A 52 -14.36 -8.04 -3.48
CA ALA A 52 -15.12 -9.04 -2.74
C ALA A 52 -15.78 -8.41 -1.51
N GLY A 53 -16.79 -9.08 -0.95
CA GLY A 53 -17.53 -8.61 0.22
C GLY A 53 -18.56 -7.52 -0.08
N THR A 54 -19.18 -7.02 0.97
CA THR A 54 -20.23 -5.99 0.93
C THR A 54 -19.99 -4.93 2.01
N GLY A 55 -20.68 -3.80 1.93
CA GLY A 55 -20.57 -2.70 2.90
C GLY A 55 -19.75 -1.51 2.39
N PRO A 56 -19.20 -0.68 3.28
CA PRO A 56 -18.35 0.46 2.89
C PRO A 56 -17.14 0.01 2.06
N SER A 57 -16.78 0.77 1.04
CA SER A 57 -15.69 0.35 0.15
C SER A 57 -14.31 0.62 0.77
N LEU A 58 -13.44 -0.41 0.77
CA LEU A 58 -12.02 -0.33 1.10
C LEU A 58 -11.20 -0.59 -0.17
N VAL A 59 -10.61 0.46 -0.72
CA VAL A 59 -9.67 0.36 -1.85
C VAL A 59 -8.27 0.12 -1.31
N ILE A 60 -7.56 -0.86 -1.88
CA ILE A 60 -6.21 -1.24 -1.46
C ILE A 60 -5.24 -1.09 -2.64
N VAL A 61 -4.13 -0.39 -2.39
CA VAL A 61 -3.06 -0.12 -3.36
C VAL A 61 -1.79 -0.84 -2.94
N HIS A 62 -1.33 -1.80 -3.78
CA HIS A 62 -0.14 -2.59 -3.49
C HIS A 62 1.17 -1.79 -3.62
N GLY A 63 2.23 -2.29 -2.99
CA GLY A 63 3.57 -1.73 -3.04
C GLY A 63 4.29 -1.93 -4.37
N GLY A 64 5.61 -1.74 -4.37
CA GLY A 64 6.44 -1.81 -5.58
C GLY A 64 6.38 -3.15 -6.29
N ILE A 65 6.35 -4.23 -5.54
CA ILE A 65 6.36 -5.59 -6.05
C ILE A 65 5.03 -6.26 -5.73
N GLY A 66 4.35 -6.77 -6.75
CA GLY A 66 3.10 -7.49 -6.60
C GLY A 66 1.97 -6.91 -7.44
N ASP A 67 0.80 -7.43 -7.17
CA ASP A 67 -0.47 -7.10 -7.79
C ASP A 67 -1.60 -7.27 -6.76
N HIS A 68 -2.87 -7.22 -7.21
CA HIS A 68 -4.04 -7.40 -6.35
C HIS A 68 -4.02 -8.74 -5.58
N THR A 69 -3.42 -9.80 -6.15
CA THR A 69 -3.43 -11.15 -5.54
C THR A 69 -2.70 -11.21 -4.21
N ARG A 70 -1.76 -10.29 -3.97
CA ARG A 70 -1.05 -10.16 -2.69
C ARG A 70 -2.00 -9.91 -1.52
N TRP A 71 -3.13 -9.27 -1.76
CA TRP A 71 -4.10 -8.90 -0.74
C TRP A 71 -5.18 -9.95 -0.50
N LYS A 72 -5.27 -10.99 -1.36
CA LYS A 72 -6.24 -12.08 -1.20
C LYS A 72 -6.22 -12.77 0.17
N PRO A 73 -5.06 -13.04 0.78
CA PRO A 73 -5.01 -13.63 2.13
C PRO A 73 -5.69 -12.78 3.22
N LEU A 74 -5.89 -11.48 2.97
CA LEU A 74 -6.57 -10.59 3.91
C LEU A 74 -8.06 -10.43 3.61
N PHE A 75 -8.55 -10.86 2.45
CA PHE A 75 -9.97 -10.79 2.11
C PHE A 75 -10.88 -11.45 3.15
N PRO A 76 -10.56 -12.65 3.70
CA PRO A 76 -11.38 -13.25 4.75
C PRO A 76 -11.55 -12.40 6.01
N PHE A 77 -10.58 -11.54 6.32
CA PHE A 77 -10.65 -10.65 7.47
C PHE A 77 -11.36 -9.33 7.15
N PHE A 78 -11.17 -8.79 5.94
CA PHE A 78 -11.77 -7.51 5.54
C PHE A 78 -13.19 -7.63 4.98
N ALA A 79 -13.49 -8.66 4.20
CA ALA A 79 -14.77 -8.83 3.50
C ALA A 79 -16.02 -8.91 4.42
N PRO A 80 -15.94 -9.38 5.67
CA PRO A 80 -17.04 -9.29 6.60
C PRO A 80 -17.44 -7.86 6.99
N HIS A 81 -16.56 -6.89 6.79
CA HIS A 81 -16.72 -5.49 7.21
C HIS A 81 -16.83 -4.52 6.04
N PHE A 82 -16.24 -4.87 4.91
CA PHE A 82 -16.04 -3.97 3.76
C PHE A 82 -16.32 -4.66 2.43
N ARG A 83 -16.71 -3.86 1.44
CA ARG A 83 -16.44 -4.20 0.05
C ARG A 83 -14.97 -3.92 -0.21
N VAL A 84 -14.14 -4.97 -0.17
CA VAL A 84 -12.69 -4.89 -0.37
C VAL A 84 -12.38 -4.87 -1.86
N CYS A 85 -11.65 -3.87 -2.32
CA CYS A 85 -11.27 -3.70 -3.72
C CYS A 85 -9.75 -3.51 -3.83
N ALA A 86 -9.02 -4.57 -4.15
CA ALA A 86 -7.59 -4.53 -4.39
C ALA A 86 -7.30 -4.24 -5.87
N MET A 87 -6.60 -3.14 -6.15
CA MET A 87 -6.28 -2.74 -7.52
C MET A 87 -4.91 -3.24 -7.96
N ASP A 88 -4.77 -3.50 -9.26
CA ASP A 88 -3.47 -3.57 -9.91
C ASP A 88 -3.06 -2.16 -10.34
N ARG A 89 -1.88 -1.71 -9.94
CA ARG A 89 -1.34 -0.45 -10.46
C ARG A 89 -0.96 -0.61 -11.94
N ARG A 90 -0.90 0.49 -12.70
CA ARG A 90 -0.49 0.46 -14.12
C ARG A 90 0.84 -0.29 -14.30
N GLY A 91 0.94 -1.13 -15.32
CA GLY A 91 2.11 -1.98 -15.60
C GLY A 91 2.31 -3.14 -14.63
N HIS A 92 1.29 -3.48 -13.81
CA HIS A 92 1.30 -4.61 -12.89
C HIS A 92 0.04 -5.47 -13.07
N GLY A 93 0.17 -6.76 -12.74
CA GLY A 93 -0.94 -7.70 -12.74
C GLY A 93 -1.69 -7.72 -14.08
N MET A 94 -3.00 -7.49 -14.00
CA MET A 94 -3.89 -7.46 -15.17
C MET A 94 -4.07 -6.04 -15.74
N SER A 95 -3.65 -4.99 -15.01
CA SER A 95 -3.81 -3.62 -15.48
C SER A 95 -3.04 -3.34 -16.76
N GLY A 96 -3.59 -2.44 -17.57
CA GLY A 96 -2.88 -1.87 -18.71
C GLY A 96 -1.69 -1.01 -18.29
N ASP A 97 -0.99 -0.52 -19.29
CA ASP A 97 0.21 0.29 -19.13
C ASP A 97 0.19 1.49 -20.07
N SER A 98 1.10 2.44 -19.83
CA SER A 98 1.29 3.62 -20.68
C SER A 98 2.77 3.99 -20.76
N LEU A 99 3.18 4.57 -21.89
CA LEU A 99 4.54 5.10 -22.06
C LEU A 99 4.82 6.25 -21.10
N VAL A 100 3.81 7.02 -20.72
CA VAL A 100 3.92 8.09 -19.73
C VAL A 100 3.67 7.50 -18.35
N TYR A 101 4.75 7.28 -17.62
CA TYR A 101 4.73 6.72 -16.27
C TYR A 101 5.29 7.73 -15.27
N THR A 102 4.45 8.23 -14.39
CA THR A 102 4.84 9.16 -13.30
C THR A 102 4.00 8.85 -12.07
N LEU A 103 4.47 9.25 -10.88
CA LEU A 103 3.69 9.13 -9.65
C LEU A 103 2.33 9.84 -9.76
N ARG A 104 2.27 10.98 -10.47
CA ARG A 104 1.02 11.69 -10.74
C ARG A 104 0.02 10.84 -11.51
N ARG A 105 0.48 10.10 -12.54
CA ARG A 105 -0.39 9.19 -13.30
C ARG A 105 -0.92 8.06 -12.44
N GLU A 106 -0.09 7.49 -11.58
CA GLU A 106 -0.53 6.44 -10.65
C GLU A 106 -1.50 6.98 -9.59
N ALA A 107 -1.31 8.19 -9.09
CA ALA A 107 -2.28 8.83 -8.22
C ALA A 107 -3.62 9.09 -8.93
N GLU A 108 -3.61 9.42 -10.23
CA GLU A 108 -4.82 9.55 -11.07
C GLU A 108 -5.52 8.19 -11.25
N ASP A 109 -4.79 7.08 -11.35
CA ASP A 109 -5.36 5.73 -11.37
C ASP A 109 -6.09 5.40 -10.07
N VAL A 110 -5.42 5.65 -8.93
CA VAL A 110 -6.02 5.45 -7.61
C VAL A 110 -7.29 6.28 -7.46
N ALA A 111 -7.24 7.56 -7.85
CA ALA A 111 -8.41 8.44 -7.81
C ALA A 111 -9.55 7.95 -8.72
N ALA A 112 -9.24 7.41 -9.90
CA ALA A 112 -10.24 6.84 -10.81
C ALA A 112 -10.91 5.60 -10.17
N VAL A 113 -10.12 4.70 -9.55
CA VAL A 113 -10.65 3.53 -8.84
C VAL A 113 -11.51 3.96 -7.65
N VAL A 114 -11.05 4.91 -6.83
CA VAL A 114 -11.82 5.48 -5.72
C VAL A 114 -13.15 6.06 -6.22
N ASN A 115 -13.12 6.83 -7.30
CA ASN A 115 -14.31 7.47 -7.85
C ASN A 115 -15.31 6.48 -8.46
N SER A 116 -14.87 5.31 -8.89
CA SER A 116 -15.73 4.26 -9.44
C SER A 116 -16.49 3.48 -8.36
N GLN A 117 -16.06 3.55 -7.10
CA GLN A 117 -16.70 2.85 -6.00
C GLN A 117 -17.86 3.68 -5.40
N PRO A 118 -18.90 3.01 -4.83
CA PRO A 118 -20.02 3.69 -4.17
C PRO A 118 -19.62 4.25 -2.80
N GLY A 119 -20.26 5.35 -2.43
CA GLY A 119 -20.18 5.96 -1.08
C GLY A 119 -18.84 6.61 -0.75
N PRO A 120 -18.65 7.00 0.51
CA PRO A 120 -17.35 7.39 1.03
C PRO A 120 -16.41 6.18 1.08
N ILE A 121 -15.13 6.40 0.73
CA ILE A 121 -14.15 5.34 0.52
C ILE A 121 -13.09 5.34 1.62
N PHE A 122 -12.76 4.17 2.11
CA PHE A 122 -11.53 3.93 2.86
C PHE A 122 -10.42 3.57 1.88
N LEU A 123 -9.24 4.14 2.07
CA LEU A 123 -8.09 3.90 1.20
C LEU A 123 -6.90 3.39 2.01
N LEU A 124 -6.33 2.25 1.60
CA LEU A 124 -5.13 1.68 2.18
C LEU A 124 -4.04 1.63 1.12
N GLY A 125 -2.88 2.20 1.40
CA GLY A 125 -1.71 2.12 0.55
C GLY A 125 -0.49 1.55 1.29
N HIS A 126 0.17 0.58 0.68
CA HIS A 126 1.39 -0.03 1.18
C HIS A 126 2.60 0.42 0.39
N SER A 127 3.69 0.80 1.08
CA SER A 127 4.97 1.12 0.45
C SER A 127 4.81 2.16 -0.66
N TYR A 128 5.32 1.93 -1.87
CA TYR A 128 5.13 2.82 -3.03
C TYR A 128 3.65 3.12 -3.30
N GLY A 129 2.75 2.12 -3.16
CA GLY A 129 1.30 2.34 -3.27
C GLY A 129 0.76 3.28 -2.19
N GLY A 130 1.43 3.39 -1.05
CA GLY A 130 1.12 4.37 -0.02
C GLY A 130 1.39 5.81 -0.48
N VAL A 131 2.44 6.03 -1.28
CA VAL A 131 2.69 7.36 -1.88
C VAL A 131 1.63 7.69 -2.93
N CYS A 132 1.25 6.71 -3.77
CA CYS A 132 0.17 6.88 -4.75
C CYS A 132 -1.16 7.20 -4.06
N ALA A 133 -1.47 6.49 -2.96
CA ALA A 133 -2.68 6.70 -2.16
C ALA A 133 -2.70 8.08 -1.49
N LEU A 134 -1.58 8.51 -0.91
CA LEU A 134 -1.45 9.84 -0.31
C LEU A 134 -1.68 10.93 -1.35
N GLU A 135 -1.05 10.85 -2.52
CA GLU A 135 -1.24 11.82 -3.61
C GLU A 135 -2.67 11.81 -4.19
N ALA A 136 -3.34 10.66 -4.21
CA ALA A 136 -4.72 10.54 -4.67
C ALA A 136 -5.71 11.31 -3.78
N THR A 137 -5.39 11.51 -2.49
CA THR A 137 -6.25 12.32 -1.59
C THR A 137 -6.42 13.76 -2.03
N PHE A 138 -5.53 14.26 -2.88
CA PHE A 138 -5.64 15.61 -3.44
C PHE A 138 -6.34 15.65 -4.81
N LEU A 139 -6.85 14.50 -5.28
CA LEU A 139 -7.49 14.35 -6.59
C LEU A 139 -8.98 14.00 -6.51
N THR A 140 -9.45 13.63 -5.31
CA THR A 140 -10.84 13.24 -5.07
C THR A 140 -11.24 13.50 -3.62
N ASP A 141 -12.49 13.93 -3.43
CA ASP A 141 -13.06 14.19 -2.09
C ASP A 141 -13.79 12.96 -1.51
N LYS A 142 -13.79 11.83 -2.23
CA LYS A 142 -14.49 10.61 -1.78
C LYS A 142 -13.75 9.84 -0.68
N ILE A 143 -12.46 10.12 -0.44
CA ILE A 143 -11.67 9.42 0.56
C ILE A 143 -12.03 9.93 1.96
N SER A 144 -12.62 9.07 2.77
CA SER A 144 -13.07 9.40 4.14
C SER A 144 -12.03 9.08 5.20
N LYS A 145 -11.21 8.03 4.99
CA LYS A 145 -10.06 7.68 5.85
C LYS A 145 -8.93 7.10 5.02
N LEU A 146 -7.70 7.36 5.44
CA LEU A 146 -6.48 6.91 4.79
C LEU A 146 -5.65 6.05 5.74
N VAL A 147 -5.16 4.91 5.24
CA VAL A 147 -4.16 4.07 5.92
C VAL A 147 -2.90 4.03 5.07
N LEU A 148 -1.79 4.40 5.66
CA LEU A 148 -0.46 4.40 5.02
C LEU A 148 0.45 3.43 5.78
N TYR A 149 0.85 2.36 5.10
CA TYR A 149 1.82 1.43 5.66
C TYR A 149 3.18 1.65 5.01
N GLU A 150 4.08 2.29 5.75
CA GLU A 150 5.47 2.57 5.40
C GLU A 150 5.68 3.13 3.97
N PRO A 151 5.03 4.23 3.59
CA PRO A 151 5.26 4.84 2.29
C PRO A 151 6.67 5.46 2.25
N PRO A 152 7.49 5.18 1.22
CA PRO A 152 8.79 5.83 1.04
C PRO A 152 8.57 7.27 0.56
N LEU A 153 9.02 8.25 1.33
CA LEU A 153 9.14 9.63 0.86
C LEU A 153 10.56 9.83 0.36
N GLN A 154 10.69 10.19 -0.92
CA GLN A 154 11.98 10.22 -1.60
C GLN A 154 12.98 11.18 -0.95
N GLU A 155 14.19 10.69 -0.63
CA GLU A 155 15.33 11.47 -0.17
C GLU A 155 16.63 11.17 -0.94
N ARG A 156 16.66 10.10 -1.76
CA ARG A 156 17.84 9.68 -2.50
C ARG A 156 17.57 9.60 -3.99
N ASN A 157 18.49 10.11 -4.78
CA ASN A 157 18.52 9.86 -6.21
C ASN A 157 19.05 8.44 -6.46
N ARG A 158 18.21 7.58 -7.03
CA ARG A 158 18.55 6.19 -7.37
C ARG A 158 18.78 5.98 -8.86
N SER A 159 19.03 7.04 -9.63
CA SER A 159 19.21 6.98 -11.09
C SER A 159 20.33 6.03 -11.52
N ILE A 160 21.45 5.99 -10.77
CA ILE A 160 22.57 5.06 -11.02
C ILE A 160 22.12 3.61 -10.79
N PHE A 161 21.35 3.37 -9.74
CA PHE A 161 20.79 2.04 -9.45
C PHE A 161 19.81 1.59 -10.55
N ALA A 162 18.91 2.48 -10.97
CA ALA A 162 18.00 2.22 -12.08
C ALA A 162 18.74 1.89 -13.38
N ALA A 163 19.79 2.66 -13.73
CA ALA A 163 20.62 2.41 -14.91
C ALA A 163 21.35 1.04 -14.82
N ARG A 164 21.81 0.66 -13.63
CA ARG A 164 22.42 -0.67 -13.38
C ARG A 164 21.43 -1.79 -13.66
N MET A 165 20.20 -1.68 -13.15
CA MET A 165 19.13 -2.65 -13.41
C MET A 165 18.81 -2.74 -14.90
N GLU A 166 18.69 -1.60 -15.60
CA GLU A 166 18.46 -1.57 -17.05
C GLU A 166 19.55 -2.30 -17.83
N GLY A 167 20.82 -2.05 -17.50
CA GLY A 167 21.96 -2.74 -18.10
C GLY A 167 21.95 -4.25 -17.86
N MET A 168 21.44 -4.71 -16.73
CA MET A 168 21.24 -6.14 -16.45
C MET A 168 20.11 -6.73 -17.32
N ILE A 169 18.98 -6.02 -17.42
CA ILE A 169 17.83 -6.47 -18.25
C ILE A 169 18.21 -6.56 -19.72
N GLN A 170 18.95 -5.58 -20.25
CA GLN A 170 19.47 -5.61 -21.63
C GLN A 170 20.36 -6.81 -21.91
N LYS A 171 21.04 -7.33 -20.89
CA LYS A 171 21.86 -8.56 -20.95
C LYS A 171 21.05 -9.85 -20.72
N GLY A 172 19.71 -9.78 -20.63
CA GLY A 172 18.85 -10.93 -20.33
C GLY A 172 18.83 -11.36 -18.84
N GLN A 173 19.43 -10.58 -17.96
CA GLN A 173 19.59 -10.90 -16.53
C GLN A 173 18.42 -10.36 -15.68
N ARG A 174 17.16 -10.62 -16.10
CA ARG A 174 15.96 -10.07 -15.45
C ARG A 174 15.82 -10.53 -14.00
N GLU A 175 16.04 -11.83 -13.74
CA GLU A 175 15.94 -12.37 -12.37
C GLU A 175 16.99 -11.76 -11.47
N GLN A 176 18.23 -11.61 -11.93
CA GLN A 176 19.29 -10.99 -11.16
C GLN A 176 18.98 -9.51 -10.87
N ALA A 177 18.38 -8.79 -11.82
CA ALA A 177 17.93 -7.40 -11.60
C ALA A 177 16.83 -7.33 -10.54
N LEU A 178 15.88 -8.27 -10.55
CA LEU A 178 14.86 -8.35 -9.50
C LEU A 178 15.48 -8.65 -8.13
N VAL A 179 16.36 -9.64 -8.05
CA VAL A 179 17.08 -9.98 -6.80
C VAL A 179 17.85 -8.78 -6.27
N LEU A 180 18.54 -8.05 -7.14
CA LEU A 180 19.25 -6.83 -6.77
C LEU A 180 18.30 -5.77 -6.17
N PHE A 181 17.14 -5.57 -6.78
CA PHE A 181 16.11 -4.66 -6.27
C PHE A 181 15.61 -5.10 -4.88
N LEU A 182 15.35 -6.38 -4.69
CA LEU A 182 14.90 -6.94 -3.41
C LEU A 182 15.95 -6.72 -2.30
N GLN A 183 17.21 -6.88 -2.63
CA GLN A 183 18.32 -6.72 -1.67
C GLN A 183 18.61 -5.25 -1.34
N GLU A 184 18.74 -4.37 -2.35
CA GLU A 184 19.26 -3.02 -2.16
C GLU A 184 18.17 -1.94 -1.97
N VAL A 185 16.93 -2.21 -2.39
CA VAL A 185 15.80 -1.26 -2.26
C VAL A 185 14.80 -1.72 -1.22
N VAL A 186 14.39 -3.00 -1.29
CA VAL A 186 13.43 -3.58 -0.33
C VAL A 186 14.11 -4.02 0.95
N MET A 187 15.45 -4.21 0.93
CA MET A 187 16.26 -4.66 2.06
C MET A 187 15.93 -6.07 2.55
N MET A 188 15.48 -6.94 1.65
CA MET A 188 15.17 -8.33 1.98
C MET A 188 16.43 -9.16 2.21
N SER A 189 16.38 -10.03 3.20
CA SER A 189 17.44 -11.00 3.47
C SER A 189 17.50 -12.08 2.37
N PRO A 190 18.66 -12.77 2.22
CA PRO A 190 18.78 -13.88 1.29
C PRO A 190 17.74 -15.00 1.50
N ASN A 191 17.38 -15.28 2.77
CA ASN A 191 16.40 -16.30 3.11
C ASN A 191 14.97 -15.90 2.66
N GLU A 192 14.58 -14.65 2.84
CA GLU A 192 13.29 -14.13 2.36
C GLU A 192 13.19 -14.16 0.84
N ILE A 193 14.28 -13.80 0.15
CA ILE A 193 14.35 -13.87 -1.32
C ILE A 193 14.25 -15.34 -1.78
N ALA A 194 14.94 -16.27 -1.13
CA ALA A 194 14.84 -17.69 -1.44
C ALA A 194 13.41 -18.22 -1.25
N ALA A 195 12.74 -17.84 -0.16
CA ALA A 195 11.34 -18.16 0.07
C ALA A 195 10.40 -17.54 -0.98
N MET A 196 10.69 -16.32 -1.43
CA MET A 196 9.92 -15.67 -2.49
C MET A 196 10.12 -16.37 -3.85
N LYS A 197 11.33 -16.81 -4.17
CA LYS A 197 11.66 -17.57 -5.38
C LYS A 197 10.88 -18.88 -5.51
N SER A 198 10.54 -19.52 -4.40
CA SER A 198 9.77 -20.76 -4.39
C SER A 198 8.26 -20.57 -4.63
N ARG A 199 7.76 -19.33 -4.65
CA ARG A 199 6.33 -19.05 -4.86
C ARG A 199 5.95 -19.15 -6.34
N PRO A 200 4.74 -19.64 -6.66
CA PRO A 200 4.24 -19.69 -8.04
C PRO A 200 4.21 -18.32 -8.75
N SER A 201 4.14 -17.22 -8.01
CA SER A 201 4.15 -15.86 -8.54
C SER A 201 5.52 -15.37 -9.01
N TRP A 202 6.62 -16.03 -8.65
CA TRP A 202 7.99 -15.58 -8.97
C TRP A 202 8.24 -15.30 -10.44
N PRO A 203 7.86 -16.18 -11.41
CA PRO A 203 8.08 -15.90 -12.82
C PRO A 203 7.38 -14.61 -13.30
N GLY A 204 6.18 -14.31 -12.78
CA GLY A 204 5.45 -13.08 -13.09
C GLY A 204 6.19 -11.83 -12.57
N LEU A 205 6.78 -11.91 -11.37
CA LEU A 205 7.59 -10.82 -10.82
C LEU A 205 8.85 -10.56 -11.65
N VAL A 206 9.50 -11.64 -12.15
CA VAL A 206 10.68 -11.50 -13.03
C VAL A 206 10.29 -10.83 -14.35
N VAL A 207 9.14 -11.17 -14.93
CA VAL A 207 8.63 -10.52 -16.15
C VAL A 207 8.36 -9.03 -15.91
N SER A 208 7.79 -8.68 -14.77
CA SER A 208 7.41 -7.29 -14.44
C SER A 208 8.53 -6.44 -13.85
N VAL A 209 9.80 -6.92 -13.83
CA VAL A 209 10.92 -6.20 -13.19
C VAL A 209 11.17 -4.80 -13.78
N GLU A 210 10.82 -4.55 -15.04
CA GLU A 210 10.96 -3.23 -15.67
C GLU A 210 10.06 -2.18 -15.01
N SER A 211 8.90 -2.58 -14.47
CA SER A 211 8.03 -1.65 -13.75
C SER A 211 8.71 -1.09 -12.49
N GLN A 212 9.61 -1.87 -11.86
CA GLN A 212 10.38 -1.40 -10.69
C GLN A 212 11.32 -0.24 -11.05
N ILE A 213 11.94 -0.29 -12.23
CA ILE A 213 12.83 0.78 -12.71
C ILE A 213 12.03 2.07 -12.92
N ARG A 214 10.85 1.96 -13.54
CA ARG A 214 9.97 3.12 -13.77
C ARG A 214 9.49 3.73 -12.45
N GLN A 215 9.16 2.90 -11.47
CA GLN A 215 8.77 3.35 -10.13
C GLN A 215 9.91 4.09 -9.43
N ILE A 216 11.15 3.57 -9.51
CA ILE A 216 12.34 4.24 -8.96
C ILE A 216 12.46 5.63 -9.58
N ARG A 217 12.39 5.73 -10.91
CA ARG A 217 12.50 7.00 -11.64
C ARG A 217 11.37 7.97 -11.28
N ALA A 218 10.12 7.46 -11.23
CA ALA A 218 8.96 8.27 -10.85
C ALA A 218 9.07 8.81 -9.43
N LEU A 219 9.67 8.01 -8.52
CA LEU A 219 9.92 8.44 -7.14
C LEU A 219 11.12 9.42 -7.08
N ASP A 220 12.15 9.24 -7.91
CA ASP A 220 13.28 10.18 -8.02
C ASP A 220 12.85 11.57 -8.52
N GLU A 221 11.83 11.63 -9.37
CA GLU A 221 11.24 12.87 -9.89
C GLU A 221 10.24 13.50 -8.91
N TYR A 222 9.67 12.70 -8.02
CA TYR A 222 8.67 13.15 -7.05
C TYR A 222 9.30 14.12 -6.05
N ARG A 223 8.56 15.18 -5.72
CA ARG A 223 8.94 16.16 -4.69
C ARG A 223 7.84 16.20 -3.65
N PHE A 224 8.14 15.61 -2.49
CA PHE A 224 7.22 15.65 -1.36
C PHE A 224 7.09 17.07 -0.82
N ASP A 225 5.86 17.56 -0.74
CA ASP A 225 5.56 18.90 -0.20
C ASP A 225 4.86 18.77 1.15
N ALA A 226 5.63 18.87 2.23
CA ALA A 226 5.13 18.81 3.60
C ALA A 226 4.11 19.93 3.91
N SER A 227 4.23 21.11 3.26
CA SER A 227 3.31 22.23 3.49
C SER A 227 1.91 21.93 2.94
N ARG A 228 1.83 21.15 1.88
CA ARG A 228 0.56 20.70 1.29
C ARG A 228 -0.14 19.69 2.20
N MET A 229 0.62 18.85 2.92
CA MET A 229 0.08 17.84 3.83
C MET A 229 -0.72 18.45 5.00
N ASN A 230 -0.36 19.64 5.49
CA ASN A 230 -1.11 20.33 6.52
C ASN A 230 -2.57 20.65 6.15
N ARG A 231 -2.91 20.59 4.85
CA ARG A 231 -4.27 20.83 4.35
C ARG A 231 -5.09 19.56 4.19
N LEU A 232 -4.49 18.39 4.42
CA LEU A 232 -5.19 17.11 4.32
C LEU A 232 -6.22 17.00 5.46
N LYS A 233 -7.51 16.90 5.08
CA LYS A 233 -8.60 16.78 6.07
C LYS A 233 -8.98 15.32 6.37
N VAL A 234 -8.37 14.39 5.67
CA VAL A 234 -8.67 12.95 5.79
C VAL A 234 -7.99 12.38 7.03
N PRO A 235 -8.73 11.83 8.01
CA PRO A 235 -8.12 11.11 9.13
C PRO A 235 -7.17 10.02 8.61
N THR A 236 -5.93 10.04 9.09
CA THR A 236 -4.87 9.19 8.56
C THR A 236 -4.25 8.32 9.65
N LEU A 237 -4.22 7.00 9.38
CA LEU A 237 -3.44 6.04 10.15
C LEU A 237 -2.11 5.82 9.44
N VAL A 238 -1.02 5.98 10.17
CA VAL A 238 0.33 5.62 9.72
C VAL A 238 0.73 4.33 10.44
N LEU A 239 1.07 3.30 9.69
CA LEU A 239 1.53 2.01 10.21
C LEU A 239 3.02 1.84 9.94
N THR A 240 3.74 1.26 10.89
CA THR A 240 5.14 0.86 10.75
C THR A 240 5.42 -0.40 11.56
N GLY A 241 6.41 -1.18 11.15
CA GLY A 241 6.90 -2.31 11.94
C GLY A 241 7.95 -1.87 12.96
N SER A 242 7.95 -2.46 14.16
CA SER A 242 8.96 -2.14 15.19
C SER A 242 10.38 -2.62 14.79
N ARG A 243 10.45 -3.61 13.89
CA ARG A 243 11.71 -4.17 13.36
C ARG A 243 12.10 -3.66 11.99
N THR A 244 11.35 -2.71 11.42
CA THR A 244 11.72 -2.07 10.15
C THR A 244 13.07 -1.38 10.32
N GLU A 245 14.08 -1.85 9.59
CA GLU A 245 15.46 -1.34 9.71
C GLU A 245 15.76 -0.17 8.77
N SER A 246 15.02 -0.03 7.66
CA SER A 246 15.25 0.99 6.65
C SER A 246 15.26 2.42 7.24
N PRO A 247 16.41 3.12 7.23
CA PRO A 247 16.46 4.51 7.71
C PRO A 247 15.58 5.45 6.89
N GLU A 248 15.36 5.14 5.60
CA GLU A 248 14.53 5.94 4.71
C GLU A 248 13.05 5.86 5.14
N LEU A 249 12.56 4.65 5.43
CA LEU A 249 11.18 4.47 5.90
C LEU A 249 10.98 5.11 7.28
N LYS A 250 11.94 4.95 8.20
CA LYS A 250 11.88 5.61 9.52
C LYS A 250 11.79 7.13 9.39
N ARG A 251 12.61 7.75 8.51
CA ARG A 251 12.53 9.19 8.25
C ARG A 251 11.21 9.58 7.62
N ALA A 252 10.71 8.81 6.65
CA ALA A 252 9.42 9.06 6.01
C ALA A 252 8.27 9.07 7.02
N ILE A 253 8.24 8.11 7.95
CA ILE A 253 7.27 8.08 9.05
C ILE A 253 7.35 9.34 9.92
N ASN A 254 8.56 9.73 10.34
CA ASN A 254 8.75 10.95 11.14
C ASN A 254 8.28 12.21 10.41
N VAL A 255 8.57 12.33 9.11
CA VAL A 255 8.10 13.45 8.28
C VAL A 255 6.57 13.48 8.20
N LEU A 256 5.92 12.35 7.94
CA LEU A 256 4.45 12.25 7.90
C LEU A 256 3.84 12.62 9.25
N MET A 257 4.38 12.08 10.35
CA MET A 257 3.89 12.40 11.69
C MET A 257 4.05 13.90 12.05
N GLY A 258 5.04 14.56 11.48
CA GLY A 258 5.29 15.98 11.68
C GLY A 258 4.45 16.93 10.80
N CYS A 259 3.93 16.46 9.66
CA CYS A 259 3.24 17.33 8.70
C CYS A 259 1.76 17.00 8.47
N LEU A 260 1.30 15.79 8.81
CA LEU A 260 -0.13 15.45 8.72
C LEU A 260 -0.92 16.04 9.88
N PRO A 261 -2.16 16.49 9.65
CA PRO A 261 -3.03 16.96 10.75
C PRO A 261 -3.53 15.78 11.58
N ASN A 262 -3.10 15.73 12.85
CA ASN A 262 -3.54 14.72 13.82
C ASN A 262 -3.47 13.23 13.32
N PRO A 263 -2.33 12.78 12.76
CA PRO A 263 -2.21 11.41 12.34
C PRO A 263 -2.20 10.46 13.53
N THR A 264 -2.77 9.27 13.34
CA THR A 264 -2.62 8.16 14.29
C THR A 264 -1.42 7.33 13.89
N LEU A 265 -0.47 7.08 14.79
CA LEU A 265 0.64 6.16 14.57
C LEU A 265 0.37 4.83 15.29
N VAL A 266 0.48 3.73 14.57
CA VAL A 266 0.52 2.39 15.18
C VAL A 266 1.80 1.68 14.76
N VAL A 267 2.53 1.18 15.74
CA VAL A 267 3.73 0.36 15.56
C VAL A 267 3.32 -1.10 15.71
N LEU A 268 3.51 -1.87 14.66
CA LEU A 268 3.24 -3.32 14.65
C LEU A 268 4.42 -4.04 15.29
N GLU A 269 4.24 -4.50 16.52
CA GLU A 269 5.31 -5.07 17.31
C GLU A 269 5.86 -6.37 16.71
N GLY A 270 7.20 -6.50 16.67
CA GLY A 270 7.89 -7.64 16.08
C GLY A 270 7.82 -7.73 14.56
N GLN A 271 7.20 -6.76 13.89
CA GLN A 271 7.00 -6.78 12.44
C GLN A 271 7.97 -5.85 11.70
N GLU A 272 8.10 -6.14 10.41
CA GLU A 272 8.87 -5.38 9.43
C GLU A 272 7.92 -4.82 8.34
N HIS A 273 8.44 -4.53 7.16
CA HIS A 273 7.73 -3.91 6.03
C HIS A 273 6.55 -4.73 5.46
N ASN A 274 6.41 -6.01 5.84
CA ASN A 274 5.45 -6.94 5.24
C ASN A 274 4.54 -7.62 6.30
N ALA A 275 4.08 -6.89 7.31
CA ALA A 275 3.21 -7.44 8.37
C ALA A 275 1.93 -8.09 7.84
N MET A 276 1.41 -7.62 6.69
CA MET A 276 0.26 -8.23 6.02
C MET A 276 0.51 -9.69 5.58
N ASP A 277 1.78 -10.08 5.36
CA ASP A 277 2.17 -11.44 4.98
C ASP A 277 2.46 -12.31 6.21
N THR A 278 3.01 -11.72 7.29
CA THR A 278 3.51 -12.44 8.47
C THR A 278 2.49 -12.57 9.59
N VAL A 279 1.63 -11.56 9.78
CA VAL A 279 0.58 -11.52 10.80
C VAL A 279 -0.73 -10.95 10.21
N PRO A 280 -1.30 -11.60 9.17
CA PRO A 280 -2.41 -11.03 8.39
C PRO A 280 -3.63 -10.67 9.23
N GLN A 281 -3.99 -11.49 10.21
CA GLN A 281 -5.13 -11.22 11.09
C GLN A 281 -4.89 -9.97 11.93
N HIS A 282 -3.76 -9.87 12.63
CA HIS A 282 -3.44 -8.72 13.48
C HIS A 282 -3.35 -7.42 12.67
N PHE A 283 -2.75 -7.50 11.46
CA PHE A 283 -2.71 -6.38 10.53
C PHE A 283 -4.12 -5.91 10.16
N ALA A 284 -4.99 -6.86 9.77
CA ALA A 284 -6.37 -6.56 9.40
C ALA A 284 -7.17 -5.96 10.56
N GLU A 285 -7.09 -6.55 11.76
CA GLU A 285 -7.77 -6.04 12.97
C GLU A 285 -7.36 -4.60 13.30
N THR A 286 -6.07 -4.30 13.17
CA THR A 286 -5.53 -2.94 13.37
C THR A 286 -6.15 -1.94 12.39
N VAL A 287 -6.20 -2.29 11.12
CA VAL A 287 -6.79 -1.46 10.05
C VAL A 287 -8.30 -1.31 10.27
N ILE A 288 -9.03 -2.39 10.52
CA ILE A 288 -10.48 -2.40 10.76
C ILE A 288 -10.83 -1.51 11.96
N SER A 289 -10.09 -1.64 13.05
CA SER A 289 -10.29 -0.83 14.26
C SER A 289 -10.22 0.66 13.96
N PHE A 290 -9.23 1.11 13.19
CA PHE A 290 -9.12 2.51 12.78
C PHE A 290 -10.26 2.93 11.85
N LEU A 291 -10.56 2.11 10.84
CA LEU A 291 -11.54 2.47 9.81
C LEU A 291 -12.97 2.55 10.35
N LEU A 292 -13.34 1.68 11.29
CA LEU A 292 -14.69 1.64 11.86
C LEU A 292 -14.87 2.52 13.11
N ASN A 293 -13.79 2.97 13.77
CA ASN A 293 -13.91 3.88 14.90
C ASN A 293 -14.38 5.28 14.45
N ASN A 294 -15.58 5.67 14.88
CA ASN A 294 -16.17 6.99 14.63
C ASN A 294 -15.67 8.09 15.61
N LYS A 295 -14.64 7.83 16.41
CA LYS A 295 -14.03 8.84 17.28
C LYS A 295 -12.97 9.60 16.48
N SER A 296 -13.42 10.61 15.74
CA SER A 296 -12.58 11.68 15.17
C SER A 296 -12.54 12.86 16.13
#